data_c034b48eff356ea456ede3ca565223b3
#
_entry.id   c034b48eff356ea456ede3ca565223b3
#
_cell.length_a   1.000
_cell.length_b   1.000
_cell.length_c   1.000
_cell.angle_alpha   90.00
_cell.angle_beta   90.00
_cell.angle_gamma   90.00
#
_symmetry.space_group_name_H-M   'P 1'
#
loop_
_entity.id
_entity.type
_entity.pdbx_description
1 polymer ?
#
loop_
_entity_poly.entity_id
_entity_poly.type
_entity_poly.pdbx_seq_one_letter_code
_entity_poly.pdbx_strand_id
1 'polypeptide(L)'
;MKKISLLSTALLSCLIMGCSSVSQTVSANIPAVSRDAVYSKPRTQNNFNDYVQFLKGKAVTEGVSPATLNAQNNIRYIEKAVALDRAQAGRTVKRDPNQPPVLNPNGTTNYLNKVLTNNKVNVAEERYWEVQVPLQRASQRYCVQQEYILALWGMESSFGHYQGRYDVLSALATLAFDGRREALFSKEFINAMKMLDRDHIQRARMLGSWAGAMGQTQFMPSAFLNYAADGNGDGAKDIWTNQFDAFASIANYLHTVGWDDKLPWGIEVTLTQPIDLSLSGIEKNKARSLRDWQAQGVMPLSFSAQEQAKLTALSHTDLWLIRPDKQVGRAFLVSNNFRTILDWNKSNYFAVSIGMFADRIKERIGL
;
A
#
# COMPACT_ATOMS: atom_id res chain seq x y z
N MET A 1 -25.71 -64.22 -50.40
CA MET A 1 -25.17 -65.60 -50.39
C MET A 1 -23.82 -65.64 -49.67
N LYS A 2 -23.64 -66.68 -48.83
CA LYS A 2 -22.43 -67.12 -48.07
C LYS A 2 -22.10 -66.28 -46.86
N LYS A 3 -22.48 -66.71 -45.66
CA LYS A 3 -22.07 -67.81 -44.75
C LYS A 3 -20.77 -67.41 -43.99
N ILE A 4 -20.92 -67.10 -42.72
CA ILE A 4 -20.56 -67.77 -41.44
C ILE A 4 -19.07 -68.17 -41.33
N SER A 5 -18.41 -67.68 -40.27
CA SER A 5 -17.70 -68.59 -39.32
C SER A 5 -17.40 -67.85 -38.02
N LEU A 6 -17.88 -68.43 -36.90
CA LEU A 6 -17.48 -68.18 -35.52
C LEU A 6 -16.09 -68.83 -35.24
N LEU A 7 -15.26 -68.15 -34.53
CA LEU A 7 -14.19 -68.81 -33.76
C LEU A 7 -14.08 -68.15 -32.39
N SER A 8 -14.40 -68.92 -31.37
CA SER A 8 -14.17 -68.63 -29.95
C SER A 8 -12.69 -68.73 -29.64
N THR A 9 -12.16 -67.75 -28.95
CA THR A 9 -10.89 -67.89 -28.24
C THR A 9 -11.02 -67.33 -26.82
N ALA A 10 -10.70 -68.21 -25.88
CA ALA A 10 -10.78 -67.98 -24.45
C ALA A 10 -9.77 -66.93 -24.01
N LEU A 11 -10.20 -65.94 -23.22
CA LEU A 11 -9.37 -64.97 -22.54
C LEU A 11 -9.03 -65.47 -21.14
N LEU A 12 -7.73 -65.63 -20.91
CA LEU A 12 -7.12 -65.91 -19.64
C LEU A 12 -7.05 -64.57 -18.85
N SER A 13 -7.77 -64.46 -17.75
CA SER A 13 -7.79 -63.29 -16.88
C SER A 13 -6.58 -63.31 -15.95
N CYS A 14 -5.57 -62.48 -16.19
CA CYS A 14 -4.57 -62.12 -15.20
C CYS A 14 -5.09 -61.02 -14.30
N LEU A 15 -5.47 -61.33 -13.07
CA LEU A 15 -5.71 -60.38 -12.00
C LEU A 15 -4.34 -59.85 -11.54
N ILE A 16 -4.03 -58.57 -11.92
CA ILE A 16 -2.95 -57.80 -11.32
C ILE A 16 -3.58 -57.04 -10.15
N MET A 17 -3.41 -57.50 -8.93
CA MET A 17 -3.64 -56.74 -7.72
C MET A 17 -2.57 -55.65 -7.62
N GLY A 18 -2.89 -54.46 -8.15
CA GLY A 18 -2.13 -53.25 -7.85
C GLY A 18 -2.47 -52.77 -6.44
N CYS A 19 -1.54 -52.91 -5.50
CA CYS A 19 -1.59 -52.19 -4.23
C CYS A 19 -1.45 -50.69 -4.49
N SER A 20 -2.59 -49.97 -4.65
CA SER A 20 -2.60 -48.52 -4.55
C SER A 20 -2.45 -48.14 -3.09
N SER A 21 -1.23 -47.82 -2.68
CA SER A 21 -1.01 -47.12 -1.40
C SER A 21 -1.59 -45.71 -1.55
N VAL A 22 -2.86 -45.55 -1.16
CA VAL A 22 -3.43 -44.25 -0.92
C VAL A 22 -2.71 -43.67 0.28
N SER A 23 -1.71 -42.84 0.04
CA SER A 23 -1.18 -41.96 1.08
C SER A 23 -2.31 -41.01 1.50
N GLN A 24 -3.03 -41.39 2.53
CA GLN A 24 -3.88 -40.45 3.26
C GLN A 24 -2.94 -39.41 3.85
N THR A 25 -2.80 -38.28 3.19
CA THR A 25 -2.30 -37.05 3.82
C THR A 25 -3.28 -36.72 4.95
N VAL A 26 -2.93 -37.11 6.17
CA VAL A 26 -3.61 -36.67 7.37
C VAL A 26 -3.48 -35.14 7.39
N SER A 27 -4.51 -34.44 6.96
CA SER A 27 -4.58 -32.98 7.05
C SER A 27 -4.58 -32.66 8.54
N ALA A 28 -3.45 -32.23 9.08
CA ALA A 28 -3.35 -31.85 10.48
C ALA A 28 -4.38 -30.74 10.71
N ASN A 29 -5.34 -31.02 11.60
CA ASN A 29 -6.41 -30.08 11.91
C ASN A 29 -5.82 -28.95 12.74
N ILE A 30 -5.68 -27.75 12.16
CA ILE A 30 -5.22 -26.57 12.88
C ILE A 30 -6.35 -26.10 13.77
N PRO A 31 -6.19 -26.13 15.12
CA PRO A 31 -7.25 -25.72 16.02
C PRO A 31 -7.53 -24.22 15.89
N ALA A 32 -8.80 -23.85 15.92
CA ALA A 32 -9.22 -22.46 15.93
C ALA A 32 -8.75 -21.76 17.22
N VAL A 33 -8.27 -20.53 17.10
CA VAL A 33 -7.81 -19.69 18.21
C VAL A 33 -8.59 -18.39 18.19
N SER A 34 -9.12 -17.97 19.34
CA SER A 34 -9.89 -16.71 19.46
C SER A 34 -9.09 -15.51 18.93
N ARG A 35 -9.80 -14.54 18.34
CA ARG A 35 -9.22 -13.24 17.91
C ARG A 35 -8.44 -12.55 19.02
N ASP A 36 -8.99 -12.55 20.22
CA ASP A 36 -8.47 -11.82 21.37
C ASP A 36 -7.45 -12.62 22.18
N ALA A 37 -7.20 -13.88 21.78
CA ALA A 37 -6.21 -14.71 22.45
C ALA A 37 -4.82 -14.07 22.36
N VAL A 38 -4.10 -14.14 23.48
CA VAL A 38 -2.72 -13.65 23.60
C VAL A 38 -1.76 -14.84 23.61
N TYR A 39 -0.65 -14.72 22.89
CA TYR A 39 0.40 -15.72 22.94
C TYR A 39 1.15 -15.61 24.27
N SER A 40 1.09 -16.67 25.09
CA SER A 40 1.62 -16.69 26.47
C SER A 40 2.99 -17.35 26.61
N LYS A 41 3.50 -18.01 25.55
CA LYS A 41 4.82 -18.65 25.62
C LYS A 41 5.94 -17.61 25.45
N PRO A 42 7.17 -17.90 25.95
CA PRO A 42 8.33 -17.01 25.74
C PRO A 42 8.60 -16.77 24.24
N ARG A 43 8.99 -15.55 23.90
CA ARG A 43 9.32 -15.15 22.52
C ARG A 43 10.80 -15.44 22.23
N THR A 44 11.14 -16.72 22.22
CA THR A 44 12.47 -17.22 21.82
C THR A 44 12.40 -17.79 20.43
N GLN A 45 13.52 -17.85 19.74
CA GLN A 45 13.57 -18.40 18.38
C GLN A 45 12.97 -19.82 18.28
N ASN A 46 13.11 -20.61 19.33
CA ASN A 46 12.55 -21.98 19.41
C ASN A 46 11.01 -21.99 19.42
N ASN A 47 10.36 -20.91 19.86
CA ASN A 47 8.91 -20.79 19.94
C ASN A 47 8.30 -20.13 18.69
N PHE A 48 9.09 -19.73 17.72
CA PHE A 48 8.56 -19.06 16.51
C PHE A 48 7.56 -19.96 15.74
N ASN A 49 7.86 -21.23 15.58
CA ASN A 49 6.96 -22.16 14.89
C ASN A 49 5.63 -22.32 15.64
N ASP A 50 5.66 -22.39 16.97
CA ASP A 50 4.44 -22.41 17.80
C ASP A 50 3.61 -21.13 17.62
N TYR A 51 4.30 -20.00 17.53
CA TYR A 51 3.61 -18.73 17.27
C TYR A 51 2.98 -18.68 15.87
N VAL A 52 3.64 -19.24 14.86
CA VAL A 52 3.05 -19.37 13.51
C VAL A 52 1.78 -20.25 13.58
N GLN A 53 1.78 -21.37 14.33
CA GLN A 53 0.57 -22.18 14.52
C GLN A 53 -0.54 -21.38 15.25
N PHE A 54 -0.18 -20.61 16.25
CA PHE A 54 -1.10 -19.69 16.92
C PHE A 54 -1.74 -18.66 15.95
N LEU A 55 -0.94 -18.04 15.07
CA LEU A 55 -1.44 -17.14 14.04
C LEU A 55 -2.35 -17.85 13.04
N LYS A 56 -1.98 -19.08 12.62
CA LYS A 56 -2.82 -19.91 11.74
C LYS A 56 -4.16 -20.25 12.42
N GLY A 57 -4.14 -20.56 13.72
CA GLY A 57 -5.37 -20.78 14.50
C GLY A 57 -6.29 -19.55 14.53
N LYS A 58 -5.72 -18.34 14.64
CA LYS A 58 -6.48 -17.10 14.48
C LYS A 58 -7.06 -16.94 13.08
N ALA A 59 -6.30 -17.33 12.04
CA ALA A 59 -6.77 -17.27 10.66
C ALA A 59 -7.93 -18.25 10.41
N VAL A 60 -7.97 -19.42 11.07
CA VAL A 60 -9.14 -20.32 11.06
C VAL A 60 -10.38 -19.59 11.56
N THR A 61 -10.29 -18.90 12.69
CA THR A 61 -11.40 -18.11 13.28
C THR A 61 -11.86 -16.99 12.36
N GLU A 62 -10.96 -16.48 11.47
CA GLU A 62 -11.25 -15.47 10.47
C GLU A 62 -11.73 -16.07 9.11
N GLY A 63 -11.98 -17.37 9.06
CA GLY A 63 -12.57 -18.06 7.92
C GLY A 63 -11.59 -18.46 6.81
N VAL A 64 -10.29 -18.52 7.10
CA VAL A 64 -9.29 -19.07 6.16
C VAL A 64 -9.39 -20.60 6.17
N SER A 65 -9.41 -21.22 4.99
CA SER A 65 -9.57 -22.66 4.87
C SER A 65 -8.38 -23.45 5.47
N PRO A 66 -8.63 -24.60 6.09
CA PRO A 66 -7.55 -25.45 6.59
C PRO A 66 -6.59 -25.90 5.47
N ALA A 67 -7.08 -26.09 4.25
CA ALA A 67 -6.27 -26.48 3.11
C ALA A 67 -5.22 -25.40 2.79
N THR A 68 -5.63 -24.14 2.71
CA THR A 68 -4.72 -23.00 2.49
C THR A 68 -3.68 -22.90 3.61
N LEU A 69 -4.11 -23.00 4.88
CA LEU A 69 -3.22 -22.89 6.03
C LEU A 69 -2.18 -24.02 6.08
N ASN A 70 -2.59 -25.26 5.79
CA ASN A 70 -1.69 -26.41 5.76
C ASN A 70 -0.69 -26.35 4.60
N ALA A 71 -1.05 -25.76 3.47
CA ALA A 71 -0.13 -25.56 2.34
C ALA A 71 1.01 -24.58 2.68
N GLN A 72 0.87 -23.73 3.72
CA GLN A 72 1.90 -22.75 4.11
C GLN A 72 2.88 -23.29 5.15
N ASN A 73 3.68 -24.29 4.77
CA ASN A 73 4.57 -25.01 5.70
C ASN A 73 5.93 -24.35 5.95
N ASN A 74 6.33 -23.39 5.11
CA ASN A 74 7.70 -22.85 5.10
C ASN A 74 7.72 -21.37 5.49
N ILE A 75 7.14 -21.03 6.64
CA ILE A 75 7.20 -19.69 7.22
C ILE A 75 8.43 -19.62 8.12
N ARG A 76 9.34 -18.68 7.82
CA ARG A 76 10.66 -18.61 8.46
C ARG A 76 10.80 -17.31 9.25
N TYR A 77 11.54 -17.37 10.35
CA TYR A 77 11.96 -16.17 11.06
C TYR A 77 12.97 -15.38 10.26
N ILE A 78 12.77 -14.06 10.12
CA ILE A 78 13.64 -13.16 9.35
C ILE A 78 14.24 -12.14 10.30
N GLU A 79 15.39 -12.42 10.87
CA GLU A 79 16.10 -11.56 11.81
C GLU A 79 16.34 -10.15 11.27
N LYS A 80 16.68 -10.03 9.98
CA LYS A 80 16.90 -8.74 9.31
C LYS A 80 15.64 -7.86 9.30
N ALA A 81 14.43 -8.44 9.23
CA ALA A 81 13.19 -7.67 9.30
C ALA A 81 13.02 -7.00 10.67
N VAL A 82 13.32 -7.73 11.75
CA VAL A 82 13.31 -7.18 13.12
C VAL A 82 14.35 -6.07 13.28
N ALA A 83 15.57 -6.27 12.79
CA ALA A 83 16.61 -5.25 12.85
C ALA A 83 16.21 -3.96 12.14
N LEU A 84 15.60 -4.07 10.95
CA LEU A 84 15.11 -2.92 10.18
C LEU A 84 13.94 -2.21 10.87
N ASP A 85 13.01 -2.98 11.46
CA ASP A 85 11.89 -2.42 12.22
C ASP A 85 12.33 -1.63 13.45
N ARG A 86 13.28 -2.18 14.20
CA ARG A 86 13.87 -1.52 15.38
C ARG A 86 14.69 -0.29 15.00
N ALA A 87 15.46 -0.35 13.91
CA ALA A 87 16.19 0.78 13.37
C ALA A 87 15.27 1.93 12.92
N GLN A 88 14.13 1.60 12.34
CA GLN A 88 13.11 2.59 11.99
C GLN A 88 12.51 3.23 13.26
N ALA A 89 12.22 2.44 14.29
CA ALA A 89 11.70 2.91 15.56
C ALA A 89 12.70 3.79 16.32
N GLY A 90 13.99 3.46 16.27
CA GLY A 90 15.07 4.24 16.90
C GLY A 90 15.35 5.59 16.25
N ARG A 91 14.92 5.79 14.99
CA ARG A 91 15.01 7.09 14.32
C ARG A 91 14.00 8.12 14.84
N THR A 92 12.92 7.65 15.47
CA THR A 92 12.01 8.52 16.23
C THR A 92 12.64 8.77 17.60
N VAL A 93 13.44 9.83 17.72
CA VAL A 93 14.03 10.25 18.99
C VAL A 93 12.90 10.40 20.01
N LYS A 94 12.92 9.61 21.08
CA LYS A 94 12.06 9.82 22.25
C LYS A 94 12.39 11.21 22.78
N ARG A 95 11.49 12.14 22.57
CA ARG A 95 11.66 13.52 22.97
C ARG A 95 11.33 13.63 24.44
N ASP A 96 12.14 14.35 25.18
CA ASP A 96 11.78 14.83 26.50
C ASP A 96 10.57 15.78 26.34
N PRO A 97 9.42 15.47 26.96
CA PRO A 97 8.22 16.32 26.86
C PRO A 97 8.45 17.75 27.37
N ASN A 98 9.46 17.95 28.22
CA ASN A 98 9.80 19.24 28.88
C ASN A 98 10.76 20.09 28.03
N GLN A 99 11.31 19.55 26.93
CA GLN A 99 12.16 20.31 26.04
C GLN A 99 11.38 20.96 24.91
N PRO A 100 11.61 22.25 24.61
CA PRO A 100 10.95 22.91 23.49
C PRO A 100 11.27 22.19 22.16
N PRO A 101 10.34 22.20 21.19
CA PRO A 101 10.56 21.56 19.90
C PRO A 101 11.78 22.14 19.18
N VAL A 102 12.72 21.28 18.79
CA VAL A 102 13.75 21.68 17.82
C VAL A 102 13.02 21.91 16.48
N LEU A 103 12.90 23.19 16.10
CA LEU A 103 12.27 23.58 14.84
C LEU A 103 13.30 23.43 13.72
N ASN A 104 12.92 22.76 12.64
CA ASN A 104 13.73 22.65 11.43
C ASN A 104 13.02 23.36 10.29
N PRO A 105 13.39 24.61 9.95
CA PRO A 105 12.73 25.35 8.89
C PRO A 105 12.92 24.75 7.49
N ASN A 106 13.89 23.88 7.34
CA ASN A 106 14.23 23.23 6.08
C ASN A 106 13.76 21.76 5.99
N GLY A 107 12.97 21.29 6.94
CA GLY A 107 12.54 19.89 7.00
C GLY A 107 11.86 19.43 5.71
N THR A 108 10.82 20.15 5.30
CA THR A 108 10.08 19.89 4.05
C THR A 108 11.00 20.01 2.82
N THR A 109 11.78 21.09 2.73
CA THR A 109 12.68 21.32 1.59
C THR A 109 13.73 20.20 1.48
N ASN A 110 14.36 19.83 2.58
CA ASN A 110 15.35 18.75 2.59
C ASN A 110 14.74 17.40 2.19
N TYR A 111 13.52 17.12 2.66
CA TYR A 111 12.79 15.91 2.28
C TYR A 111 12.49 15.90 0.78
N LEU A 112 11.91 16.98 0.26
CA LEU A 112 11.57 17.11 -1.15
C LEU A 112 12.80 17.02 -2.06
N ASN A 113 13.88 17.69 -1.74
CA ASN A 113 15.14 17.61 -2.51
C ASN A 113 15.69 16.18 -2.57
N LYS A 114 15.49 15.40 -1.51
CA LYS A 114 15.91 14.00 -1.48
C LYS A 114 15.02 13.10 -2.35
N VAL A 115 13.71 13.30 -2.35
CA VAL A 115 12.75 12.37 -2.97
C VAL A 115 12.26 12.82 -4.35
N LEU A 116 12.32 14.11 -4.68
CA LEU A 116 11.88 14.70 -5.95
C LEU A 116 13.05 15.29 -6.73
N THR A 117 14.02 14.45 -7.09
CA THR A 117 15.15 14.86 -7.95
C THR A 117 14.68 15.09 -9.39
N ASN A 118 15.41 15.91 -10.15
CA ASN A 118 15.14 16.11 -11.57
C ASN A 118 15.20 14.78 -12.34
N ASN A 119 16.13 13.90 -11.98
CA ASN A 119 16.20 12.56 -12.57
C ASN A 119 14.90 11.75 -12.35
N LYS A 120 14.29 11.82 -11.16
CA LYS A 120 13.02 11.13 -10.92
C LYS A 120 11.89 11.68 -11.81
N VAL A 121 11.87 12.98 -12.05
CA VAL A 121 10.88 13.62 -12.95
C VAL A 121 11.12 13.18 -14.40
N ASN A 122 12.37 13.13 -14.86
CA ASN A 122 12.71 12.64 -16.20
C ASN A 122 12.28 11.18 -16.38
N VAL A 123 12.57 10.33 -15.39
CA VAL A 123 12.12 8.93 -15.41
C VAL A 123 10.58 8.84 -15.43
N ALA A 124 9.87 9.72 -14.69
CA ALA A 124 8.41 9.75 -14.73
C ALA A 124 7.87 10.07 -16.13
N GLU A 125 8.49 11.02 -16.83
CA GLU A 125 8.15 11.37 -18.23
C GLU A 125 8.37 10.16 -19.16
N GLU A 126 9.54 9.52 -19.10
CA GLU A 126 9.83 8.32 -19.89
C GLU A 126 8.81 7.20 -19.63
N ARG A 127 8.54 6.91 -18.35
CA ARG A 127 7.58 5.90 -17.95
C ARG A 127 6.15 6.23 -18.34
N TYR A 128 5.76 7.51 -18.32
CA TYR A 128 4.44 7.92 -18.77
C TYR A 128 4.17 7.45 -20.20
N TRP A 129 5.12 7.70 -21.11
CA TRP A 129 4.96 7.32 -22.52
C TRP A 129 4.92 5.79 -22.74
N GLU A 130 5.62 5.02 -21.90
CA GLU A 130 5.60 3.56 -21.95
C GLU A 130 4.28 2.95 -21.48
N VAL A 131 3.63 3.59 -20.50
CA VAL A 131 2.46 3.02 -19.79
C VAL A 131 1.17 3.81 -20.02
N GLN A 132 1.08 4.61 -21.08
CA GLN A 132 -0.09 5.45 -21.35
C GLN A 132 -1.41 4.69 -21.33
N VAL A 133 -1.48 3.54 -22.00
CA VAL A 133 -2.72 2.77 -22.16
C VAL A 133 -3.27 2.29 -20.81
N PRO A 134 -2.52 1.55 -19.98
CA PRO A 134 -3.02 1.15 -18.66
C PRO A 134 -3.29 2.33 -17.73
N LEU A 135 -2.48 3.39 -17.80
CA LEU A 135 -2.63 4.59 -16.98
C LEU A 135 -3.93 5.35 -17.31
N GLN A 136 -4.18 5.60 -18.60
CA GLN A 136 -5.40 6.25 -19.08
C GLN A 136 -6.65 5.44 -18.73
N ARG A 137 -6.60 4.12 -18.89
CA ARG A 137 -7.72 3.23 -18.55
C ARG A 137 -8.06 3.29 -17.06
N ALA A 138 -7.07 3.26 -16.18
CA ALA A 138 -7.27 3.39 -14.74
C ALA A 138 -7.83 4.77 -14.37
N SER A 139 -7.26 5.85 -14.94
CA SER A 139 -7.70 7.22 -14.74
C SER A 139 -9.18 7.41 -15.11
N GLN A 140 -9.59 6.96 -16.29
CA GLN A 140 -10.97 7.07 -16.77
C GLN A 140 -11.95 6.24 -15.93
N ARG A 141 -11.56 5.00 -15.56
CA ARG A 141 -12.43 4.09 -14.81
C ARG A 141 -12.74 4.57 -13.41
N TYR A 142 -11.76 5.19 -12.75
CA TYR A 142 -11.85 5.58 -11.33
C TYR A 142 -11.90 7.09 -11.10
N CYS A 143 -11.92 7.90 -12.16
CA CYS A 143 -11.93 9.36 -12.06
C CYS A 143 -10.78 9.88 -11.18
N VAL A 144 -9.54 9.46 -11.52
CA VAL A 144 -8.30 9.91 -10.85
C VAL A 144 -7.33 10.39 -11.92
N GLN A 145 -6.80 11.60 -11.79
CA GLN A 145 -5.90 12.16 -12.78
C GLN A 145 -4.61 11.32 -12.88
N GLN A 146 -4.11 11.16 -14.10
CA GLN A 146 -2.99 10.28 -14.44
C GLN A 146 -1.70 10.64 -13.68
N GLU A 147 -1.45 11.92 -13.50
CA GLU A 147 -0.26 12.43 -12.81
C GLU A 147 -0.16 11.96 -11.35
N TYR A 148 -1.29 11.77 -10.65
CA TYR A 148 -1.28 11.28 -9.26
C TYR A 148 -1.07 9.78 -9.19
N ILE A 149 -1.65 9.01 -10.11
CA ILE A 149 -1.41 7.56 -10.21
C ILE A 149 0.08 7.31 -10.48
N LEU A 150 0.65 8.06 -11.43
CA LEU A 150 2.05 7.96 -11.81
C LEU A 150 2.99 8.42 -10.67
N ALA A 151 2.62 9.49 -9.96
CA ALA A 151 3.39 9.98 -8.81
C ALA A 151 3.44 8.94 -7.68
N LEU A 152 2.32 8.32 -7.33
CA LEU A 152 2.28 7.25 -6.33
C LEU A 152 3.12 6.05 -6.77
N TRP A 153 2.98 5.57 -8.00
CA TRP A 153 3.78 4.48 -8.53
C TRP A 153 5.28 4.77 -8.48
N GLY A 154 5.67 6.00 -8.85
CA GLY A 154 7.06 6.44 -8.77
C GLY A 154 7.60 6.57 -7.35
N MET A 155 6.75 6.99 -6.39
CA MET A 155 7.17 7.15 -5.00
C MET A 155 7.21 5.84 -4.24
N GLU A 156 6.27 4.93 -4.48
CA GLU A 156 6.18 3.66 -3.74
C GLU A 156 7.21 2.64 -4.20
N SER A 157 7.36 2.46 -5.50
CA SER A 157 8.19 1.36 -6.04
C SER A 157 9.25 1.81 -7.04
N SER A 158 9.51 3.12 -7.19
CA SER A 158 10.34 3.65 -8.27
C SER A 158 9.92 3.07 -9.63
N PHE A 159 8.65 3.24 -9.95
CA PHE A 159 8.05 2.76 -11.20
C PHE A 159 8.16 1.23 -11.38
N GLY A 160 7.87 0.50 -10.31
CA GLY A 160 7.88 -0.96 -10.30
C GLY A 160 9.26 -1.60 -10.11
N HIS A 161 10.33 -0.80 -10.02
CA HIS A 161 11.71 -1.32 -9.91
C HIS A 161 12.02 -1.89 -8.50
N TYR A 162 11.50 -1.27 -7.44
CA TYR A 162 11.73 -1.67 -6.06
C TYR A 162 10.45 -2.15 -5.39
N GLN A 163 10.18 -3.46 -5.45
CA GLN A 163 8.98 -4.05 -4.87
C GLN A 163 9.25 -4.84 -3.58
N GLY A 164 10.53 -5.05 -3.24
CA GLY A 164 10.95 -5.93 -2.16
C GLY A 164 11.09 -7.39 -2.61
N ARG A 165 11.81 -8.19 -1.79
CA ARG A 165 12.11 -9.60 -2.08
C ARG A 165 11.89 -10.51 -0.87
N TYR A 166 11.25 -10.01 0.16
CA TYR A 166 10.94 -10.81 1.35
C TYR A 166 9.66 -11.61 1.11
N ASP A 167 9.65 -12.86 1.55
CA ASP A 167 8.41 -13.63 1.67
C ASP A 167 7.49 -12.92 2.68
N VAL A 168 6.36 -12.44 2.22
CA VAL A 168 5.47 -11.56 3.00
C VAL A 168 4.94 -12.28 4.24
N LEU A 169 4.56 -13.56 4.14
CA LEU A 169 4.09 -14.33 5.31
C LEU A 169 5.16 -14.43 6.39
N SER A 170 6.40 -14.76 5.99
CA SER A 170 7.52 -14.84 6.93
C SER A 170 7.86 -13.49 7.57
N ALA A 171 7.84 -12.41 6.78
CA ALA A 171 8.09 -11.06 7.29
C ALA A 171 7.03 -10.65 8.32
N LEU A 172 5.75 -10.82 8.00
CA LEU A 172 4.63 -10.46 8.88
C LEU A 172 4.59 -11.31 10.14
N ALA A 173 4.78 -12.64 10.02
CA ALA A 173 4.85 -13.53 11.18
C ALA A 173 6.02 -13.15 12.12
N THR A 174 7.19 -12.84 11.53
CA THR A 174 8.37 -12.43 12.29
C THR A 174 8.12 -11.14 13.06
N LEU A 175 7.58 -10.11 12.41
CA LEU A 175 7.33 -8.81 13.04
C LEU A 175 6.20 -8.88 14.07
N ALA A 176 5.20 -9.74 13.85
CA ALA A 176 4.18 -10.03 14.87
C ALA A 176 4.82 -10.72 16.09
N PHE A 177 5.69 -11.71 15.85
CA PHE A 177 6.40 -12.43 16.90
C PHE A 177 7.35 -11.54 17.71
N ASP A 178 8.03 -10.55 17.09
CA ASP A 178 8.87 -9.57 17.79
C ASP A 178 8.08 -8.77 18.84
N GLY A 179 6.78 -8.60 18.65
CA GLY A 179 5.84 -8.07 19.63
C GLY A 179 5.69 -6.55 19.62
N ARG A 180 6.61 -5.78 19.05
CA ARG A 180 6.56 -4.31 19.06
C ARG A 180 5.28 -3.75 18.43
N ARG A 181 4.80 -4.37 17.36
CA ARG A 181 3.55 -4.03 16.64
C ARG A 181 2.72 -5.29 16.36
N GLU A 182 2.60 -6.19 17.34
CA GLU A 182 1.95 -7.50 17.18
C GLU A 182 0.53 -7.38 16.61
N ALA A 183 -0.29 -6.51 17.16
CA ALA A 183 -1.67 -6.34 16.72
C ALA A 183 -1.78 -5.97 15.22
N LEU A 184 -0.87 -5.12 14.73
CA LEU A 184 -0.81 -4.76 13.32
C LEU A 184 -0.38 -5.96 12.47
N PHE A 185 0.78 -6.53 12.75
CA PHE A 185 1.37 -7.54 11.89
C PHE A 185 0.66 -8.89 11.94
N SER A 186 0.05 -9.26 13.07
CA SER A 186 -0.81 -10.45 13.13
C SER A 186 -2.07 -10.29 12.27
N LYS A 187 -2.69 -9.11 12.26
CA LYS A 187 -3.82 -8.81 11.38
C LYS A 187 -3.40 -8.88 9.91
N GLU A 188 -2.26 -8.29 9.55
CA GLU A 188 -1.77 -8.32 8.17
C GLU A 188 -1.35 -9.74 7.74
N PHE A 189 -0.82 -10.57 8.64
CA PHE A 189 -0.57 -11.98 8.37
C PHE A 189 -1.86 -12.74 8.04
N ILE A 190 -2.92 -12.53 8.81
CA ILE A 190 -4.22 -13.16 8.56
C ILE A 190 -4.79 -12.68 7.22
N ASN A 191 -4.67 -11.38 6.89
CA ASN A 191 -5.09 -10.84 5.61
C ASN A 191 -4.28 -11.44 4.45
N ALA A 192 -2.97 -11.65 4.61
CA ALA A 192 -2.15 -12.33 3.62
C ALA A 192 -2.60 -13.79 3.40
N MET A 193 -3.00 -14.49 4.46
CA MET A 193 -3.61 -15.83 4.32
C MET A 193 -4.95 -15.78 3.58
N LYS A 194 -5.78 -14.74 3.81
CA LYS A 194 -7.03 -14.56 3.06
C LYS A 194 -6.80 -14.30 1.57
N MET A 195 -5.72 -13.58 1.21
CA MET A 195 -5.34 -13.39 -0.19
C MET A 195 -5.01 -14.72 -0.88
N LEU A 196 -4.26 -15.61 -0.21
CA LEU A 196 -3.95 -16.94 -0.74
C LEU A 196 -5.20 -17.80 -0.90
N ASP A 197 -6.16 -17.66 0.02
CA ASP A 197 -7.38 -18.46 0.06
C ASP A 197 -8.44 -18.01 -0.95
N ARG A 198 -8.65 -16.72 -1.08
CA ARG A 198 -9.77 -16.13 -1.84
C ARG A 198 -9.40 -15.61 -3.21
N ASP A 199 -8.24 -14.96 -3.32
CA ASP A 199 -7.77 -14.35 -4.56
C ASP A 199 -6.81 -15.31 -5.32
N HIS A 200 -6.60 -16.53 -4.79
CA HIS A 200 -5.75 -17.58 -5.40
C HIS A 200 -4.34 -17.11 -5.75
N ILE A 201 -3.83 -16.14 -5.00
CA ILE A 201 -2.46 -15.64 -5.17
C ILE A 201 -1.48 -16.78 -4.84
N GLN A 202 -0.55 -17.03 -5.74
CA GLN A 202 0.52 -17.98 -5.47
C GLN A 202 1.50 -17.38 -4.45
N ARG A 203 1.78 -18.10 -3.35
CA ARG A 203 2.73 -17.62 -2.33
C ARG A 203 4.09 -17.22 -2.90
N ALA A 204 4.59 -17.95 -3.88
CA ALA A 204 5.86 -17.63 -4.53
C ALA A 204 5.90 -16.22 -5.16
N ARG A 205 4.74 -15.68 -5.55
CA ARG A 205 4.60 -14.31 -6.05
C ARG A 205 4.39 -13.28 -4.94
N MET A 206 3.99 -13.70 -3.74
CA MET A 206 3.73 -12.81 -2.60
C MET A 206 5.04 -12.34 -1.97
N LEU A 207 5.81 -11.58 -2.74
CA LEU A 207 7.04 -10.94 -2.33
C LEU A 207 6.78 -9.46 -2.06
N GLY A 208 7.53 -8.90 -1.11
CA GLY A 208 7.35 -7.52 -0.72
C GLY A 208 8.52 -6.95 0.08
N SER A 209 8.28 -5.82 0.72
CA SER A 209 9.22 -5.20 1.64
C SER A 209 9.41 -6.03 2.91
N TRP A 210 10.43 -5.70 3.69
CA TRP A 210 10.66 -6.31 4.99
C TRP A 210 9.48 -6.14 5.99
N ALA A 211 8.60 -5.17 5.74
CA ALA A 211 7.41 -4.88 6.54
C ALA A 211 6.10 -5.42 5.93
N GLY A 212 6.18 -6.16 4.82
CA GLY A 212 5.02 -6.81 4.20
C GLY A 212 4.26 -5.96 3.17
N ALA A 213 4.79 -4.78 2.77
CA ALA A 213 4.22 -4.01 1.68
C ALA A 213 4.58 -4.65 0.32
N MET A 214 3.60 -4.79 -0.59
CA MET A 214 3.67 -5.69 -1.74
C MET A 214 3.57 -4.98 -3.09
N GLY A 215 4.30 -5.53 -4.06
CA GLY A 215 4.17 -5.21 -5.47
C GLY A 215 4.49 -3.76 -5.82
N GLN A 216 4.04 -3.33 -6.99
CA GLN A 216 4.28 -1.97 -7.52
C GLN A 216 3.54 -0.89 -6.72
N THR A 217 2.46 -1.27 -6.04
CA THR A 217 1.63 -0.38 -5.21
C THR A 217 2.10 -0.25 -3.78
N GLN A 218 3.00 -1.14 -3.33
CA GLN A 218 3.40 -1.27 -1.92
C GLN A 218 2.20 -1.39 -0.95
N PHE A 219 1.16 -2.09 -1.40
CA PHE A 219 -0.01 -2.37 -0.55
C PHE A 219 0.33 -3.35 0.56
N MET A 220 -0.13 -3.06 1.77
CA MET A 220 -0.26 -4.07 2.81
C MET A 220 -1.36 -5.07 2.43
N PRO A 221 -1.35 -6.31 2.95
CA PRO A 221 -2.39 -7.30 2.65
C PRO A 221 -3.83 -6.80 2.86
N SER A 222 -4.07 -6.00 3.90
CA SER A 222 -5.38 -5.37 4.12
C SER A 222 -5.76 -4.40 3.01
N ALA A 223 -4.82 -3.61 2.52
CA ALA A 223 -5.04 -2.68 1.41
C ALA A 223 -5.30 -3.45 0.10
N PHE A 224 -4.57 -4.55 -0.15
CA PHE A 224 -4.82 -5.42 -1.28
C PHE A 224 -6.26 -5.97 -1.28
N LEU A 225 -6.71 -6.55 -0.17
CA LEU A 225 -8.07 -7.11 -0.05
C LEU A 225 -9.17 -6.07 -0.29
N ASN A 226 -8.93 -4.81 0.12
CA ASN A 226 -9.93 -3.75 0.03
C ASN A 226 -9.91 -3.01 -1.32
N TYR A 227 -8.73 -2.87 -1.94
CA TYR A 227 -8.55 -1.91 -3.03
C TYR A 227 -7.90 -2.49 -4.29
N ALA A 228 -7.27 -3.68 -4.24
CA ALA A 228 -6.69 -4.27 -5.44
C ALA A 228 -7.77 -4.54 -6.50
N ALA A 229 -7.49 -4.19 -7.74
CA ALA A 229 -8.43 -4.27 -8.84
C ALA A 229 -7.80 -4.97 -10.05
N ASP A 230 -8.63 -5.75 -10.74
CA ASP A 230 -8.35 -6.30 -12.05
C ASP A 230 -8.54 -5.18 -13.10
N GLY A 231 -7.45 -4.66 -13.61
CA GLY A 231 -7.43 -3.54 -14.55
C GLY A 231 -7.54 -3.97 -16.01
N ASN A 232 -7.09 -5.18 -16.37
CA ASN A 232 -7.14 -5.69 -17.73
C ASN A 232 -8.36 -6.61 -18.00
N GLY A 233 -9.02 -7.11 -16.95
CA GLY A 233 -10.21 -7.95 -17.05
C GLY A 233 -9.91 -9.44 -17.24
N ASP A 234 -8.72 -9.91 -16.80
CA ASP A 234 -8.31 -11.32 -16.90
C ASP A 234 -8.76 -12.18 -15.72
N GLY A 235 -9.42 -11.59 -14.71
CA GLY A 235 -9.90 -12.25 -13.51
C GLY A 235 -8.88 -12.35 -12.37
N ALA A 236 -7.66 -11.83 -12.57
CA ALA A 236 -6.63 -11.76 -11.55
C ALA A 236 -6.40 -10.33 -11.05
N LYS A 237 -5.66 -10.18 -9.95
CA LYS A 237 -5.23 -8.88 -9.40
C LYS A 237 -3.73 -8.92 -9.19
N ASP A 238 -2.96 -8.76 -10.27
CA ASP A 238 -1.50 -8.83 -10.26
C ASP A 238 -0.86 -7.47 -10.10
N ILE A 239 -0.72 -7.01 -8.86
CA ILE A 239 -0.03 -5.75 -8.55
C ILE A 239 1.50 -5.85 -8.68
N TRP A 240 2.08 -7.02 -8.96
CA TRP A 240 3.53 -7.23 -9.05
C TRP A 240 4.06 -7.04 -10.46
N THR A 241 3.39 -7.62 -11.46
CA THR A 241 3.90 -7.67 -12.84
C THR A 241 3.00 -7.01 -13.88
N ASN A 242 1.73 -6.69 -13.52
CA ASN A 242 0.73 -6.13 -14.42
C ASN A 242 0.45 -4.65 -14.11
N GLN A 243 0.85 -3.74 -15.02
CA GLN A 243 0.61 -2.29 -14.85
C GLN A 243 -0.88 -1.93 -14.91
N PHE A 244 -1.70 -2.68 -15.65
CA PHE A 244 -3.15 -2.43 -15.65
C PHE A 244 -3.73 -2.60 -14.25
N ASP A 245 -3.35 -3.66 -13.55
CA ASP A 245 -3.85 -3.96 -12.21
C ASP A 245 -3.23 -3.03 -11.16
N ALA A 246 -1.93 -2.74 -11.29
CA ALA A 246 -1.26 -1.83 -10.39
C ALA A 246 -1.89 -0.43 -10.42
N PHE A 247 -2.12 0.14 -11.63
CA PHE A 247 -2.73 1.47 -11.77
C PHE A 247 -4.20 1.48 -11.42
N ALA A 248 -4.95 0.45 -11.81
CA ALA A 248 -6.35 0.28 -11.39
C ALA A 248 -6.45 0.21 -9.86
N SER A 249 -5.53 -0.49 -9.20
CA SER A 249 -5.50 -0.60 -7.74
C SER A 249 -5.18 0.72 -7.05
N ILE A 250 -4.18 1.48 -7.55
CA ILE A 250 -3.86 2.83 -7.05
C ILE A 250 -5.08 3.75 -7.21
N ALA A 251 -5.67 3.78 -8.40
CA ALA A 251 -6.80 4.64 -8.70
C ALA A 251 -8.05 4.25 -7.90
N ASN A 252 -8.34 2.94 -7.76
CA ASN A 252 -9.44 2.43 -6.95
C ASN A 252 -9.29 2.80 -5.47
N TYR A 253 -8.06 2.75 -4.93
CA TYR A 253 -7.79 3.21 -3.58
C TYR A 253 -8.20 4.68 -3.41
N LEU A 254 -7.64 5.57 -4.23
CA LEU A 254 -7.92 7.02 -4.14
C LEU A 254 -9.40 7.31 -4.33
N HIS A 255 -10.04 6.71 -5.34
CA HIS A 255 -11.48 6.85 -5.59
C HIS A 255 -12.31 6.43 -4.37
N THR A 256 -12.01 5.27 -3.80
CA THR A 256 -12.78 4.71 -2.67
C THR A 256 -12.66 5.56 -1.40
N VAL A 257 -11.51 6.21 -1.18
CA VAL A 257 -11.32 7.09 -0.01
C VAL A 257 -11.74 8.54 -0.25
N GLY A 258 -12.38 8.85 -1.40
CA GLY A 258 -13.03 10.12 -1.66
C GLY A 258 -12.22 11.12 -2.49
N TRP A 259 -11.44 10.63 -3.45
CA TRP A 259 -10.77 11.46 -4.46
C TRP A 259 -11.78 12.22 -5.32
N ASP A 260 -11.50 13.48 -5.60
CA ASP A 260 -12.24 14.32 -6.54
C ASP A 260 -11.32 14.71 -7.71
N ASP A 261 -11.65 14.26 -8.93
CA ASP A 261 -10.85 14.51 -10.13
C ASP A 261 -10.88 15.97 -10.61
N LYS A 262 -11.74 16.81 -10.03
CA LYS A 262 -11.83 18.23 -10.33
C LYS A 262 -10.96 19.09 -9.42
N LEU A 263 -10.45 18.50 -8.33
CA LEU A 263 -9.65 19.22 -7.36
C LEU A 263 -8.15 18.90 -7.50
N PRO A 264 -7.26 19.90 -7.48
CA PRO A 264 -5.85 19.70 -7.23
C PRO A 264 -5.63 19.30 -5.77
N TRP A 265 -4.45 18.74 -5.44
CA TRP A 265 -4.08 18.43 -4.06
C TRP A 265 -4.00 19.67 -3.16
N GLY A 266 -3.59 20.80 -3.72
CA GLY A 266 -3.38 22.06 -3.01
C GLY A 266 -2.37 22.97 -3.74
N ILE A 267 -1.95 24.00 -3.03
CA ILE A 267 -0.95 24.98 -3.46
C ILE A 267 0.02 25.31 -2.33
N GLU A 268 1.22 25.73 -2.68
CA GLU A 268 2.15 26.34 -1.71
C GLU A 268 1.77 27.79 -1.46
N VAL A 269 1.89 28.21 -0.19
CA VAL A 269 1.49 29.54 0.26
C VAL A 269 2.56 30.23 1.10
N THR A 270 2.52 31.56 1.11
CA THR A 270 3.24 32.40 2.06
C THR A 270 2.28 32.93 3.14
N LEU A 271 2.81 33.15 4.32
CA LEU A 271 2.06 33.73 5.44
C LEU A 271 2.52 35.18 5.61
N THR A 272 1.65 36.15 5.28
CA THR A 272 1.97 37.57 5.35
C THR A 272 1.91 38.15 6.76
N GLN A 273 1.36 37.38 7.71
CA GLN A 273 1.31 37.65 9.14
C GLN A 273 1.41 36.36 9.95
N PRO A 274 1.74 36.44 11.25
CA PRO A 274 1.74 35.27 12.12
C PRO A 274 0.37 34.61 12.18
N ILE A 275 0.33 33.29 11.97
CA ILE A 275 -0.87 32.47 12.09
C ILE A 275 -0.68 31.46 13.20
N ASP A 276 -1.68 31.36 14.09
CA ASP A 276 -1.67 30.37 15.15
C ASP A 276 -1.56 28.94 14.59
N LEU A 277 -0.62 28.18 15.12
CA LEU A 277 -0.39 26.81 14.72
C LEU A 277 -1.62 25.91 14.97
N SER A 278 -2.47 26.23 15.92
CA SER A 278 -3.72 25.52 16.20
C SER A 278 -4.67 25.50 15.01
N LEU A 279 -4.58 26.48 14.11
CA LEU A 279 -5.36 26.55 12.88
C LEU A 279 -4.85 25.59 11.79
N SER A 280 -3.61 25.09 11.93
CA SER A 280 -3.02 24.13 11.00
C SER A 280 -3.47 22.71 11.32
N GLY A 281 -3.70 21.89 10.28
CA GLY A 281 -4.09 20.49 10.39
C GLY A 281 -5.27 20.15 9.50
N ILE A 282 -5.65 18.88 9.46
CA ILE A 282 -6.67 18.33 8.55
C ILE A 282 -8.02 18.05 9.22
N GLU A 283 -8.19 18.44 10.48
CA GLU A 283 -9.43 18.24 11.23
C GLU A 283 -10.57 19.09 10.61
N LYS A 284 -11.77 18.53 10.59
CA LYS A 284 -12.91 19.17 9.91
C LYS A 284 -13.19 20.61 10.38
N ASN A 285 -13.01 20.89 11.68
CA ASN A 285 -13.23 22.22 12.27
C ASN A 285 -12.17 23.26 11.88
N LYS A 286 -11.10 22.85 11.21
CA LYS A 286 -10.04 23.74 10.70
C LYS A 286 -10.21 24.11 9.23
N ALA A 287 -11.19 23.51 8.56
CA ALA A 287 -11.54 23.85 7.19
C ALA A 287 -12.03 25.30 7.06
N ARG A 288 -11.57 26.00 6.03
CA ARG A 288 -12.01 27.35 5.68
C ARG A 288 -12.01 27.54 4.17
N SER A 289 -12.81 28.50 3.70
CA SER A 289 -12.77 28.91 2.29
C SER A 289 -11.42 29.56 1.92
N LEU A 290 -11.08 29.57 0.65
CA LEU A 290 -9.91 30.30 0.14
C LEU A 290 -9.94 31.78 0.58
N ARG A 291 -11.10 32.40 0.48
CA ARG A 291 -11.33 33.82 0.89
C ARG A 291 -10.99 34.02 2.37
N ASP A 292 -11.44 33.12 3.25
CA ASP A 292 -11.20 33.24 4.69
C ASP A 292 -9.71 33.06 5.04
N TRP A 293 -9.03 32.16 4.33
CA TRP A 293 -7.58 32.00 4.46
C TRP A 293 -6.82 33.25 3.99
N GLN A 294 -7.21 33.81 2.86
CA GLN A 294 -6.63 35.07 2.35
C GLN A 294 -6.84 36.23 3.31
N ALA A 295 -8.01 36.36 3.91
CA ALA A 295 -8.30 37.36 4.94
C ALA A 295 -7.43 37.24 6.19
N GLN A 296 -6.92 36.03 6.45
CA GLN A 296 -5.93 35.73 7.52
C GLN A 296 -4.47 35.85 7.06
N GLY A 297 -4.21 36.35 5.86
CA GLY A 297 -2.86 36.57 5.36
C GLY A 297 -2.21 35.32 4.78
N VAL A 298 -2.98 34.28 4.43
CA VAL A 298 -2.47 33.10 3.70
C VAL A 298 -2.59 33.38 2.21
N MET A 299 -1.47 33.62 1.53
CA MET A 299 -1.44 34.04 0.14
C MET A 299 -0.69 33.03 -0.73
N PRO A 300 -1.08 32.82 -2.01
CA PRO A 300 -0.30 31.98 -2.93
C PRO A 300 1.15 32.43 -2.98
N LEU A 301 2.06 31.47 -3.02
CA LEU A 301 3.50 31.76 -3.15
C LEU A 301 3.85 32.21 -4.58
N SER A 302 3.11 31.72 -5.58
CA SER A 302 3.33 31.99 -7.00
C SER A 302 2.01 32.31 -7.68
N PHE A 303 2.08 33.06 -8.78
CA PHE A 303 0.93 33.44 -9.62
C PHE A 303 1.13 33.01 -11.07
N SER A 304 1.85 31.88 -11.31
CA SER A 304 1.94 31.28 -12.63
C SER A 304 0.54 30.87 -13.16
N ALA A 305 0.42 30.67 -14.47
CA ALA A 305 -0.84 30.24 -15.08
C ALA A 305 -1.35 28.92 -14.45
N GLN A 306 -0.44 27.99 -14.13
CA GLN A 306 -0.78 26.75 -13.45
C GLN A 306 -1.33 26.99 -12.04
N GLU A 307 -0.70 27.86 -11.24
CA GLU A 307 -1.16 28.19 -9.90
C GLU A 307 -2.50 28.94 -9.92
N GLN A 308 -2.73 29.81 -10.91
CA GLN A 308 -4.03 30.46 -11.10
C GLN A 308 -5.15 29.46 -11.43
N ALA A 309 -4.88 28.46 -12.28
CA ALA A 309 -5.84 27.41 -12.58
C ALA A 309 -6.20 26.60 -11.31
N LYS A 310 -5.20 26.25 -10.49
CA LYS A 310 -5.42 25.57 -9.20
C LYS A 310 -6.25 26.45 -8.25
N LEU A 311 -5.93 27.74 -8.12
CA LEU A 311 -6.67 28.66 -7.26
C LEU A 311 -8.15 28.75 -7.66
N THR A 312 -8.42 28.77 -8.97
CA THR A 312 -9.77 28.75 -9.51
C THR A 312 -10.52 27.48 -9.08
N ALA A 313 -9.90 26.31 -9.22
CA ALA A 313 -10.49 25.03 -8.80
C ALA A 313 -10.70 24.98 -7.28
N LEU A 314 -9.80 25.56 -6.50
CA LEU A 314 -9.85 25.57 -5.02
C LEU A 314 -10.80 26.64 -4.44
N SER A 315 -11.29 27.60 -5.23
CA SER A 315 -12.07 28.74 -4.73
C SER A 315 -13.44 28.36 -4.17
N HIS A 316 -13.96 27.20 -4.53
CA HIS A 316 -15.30 26.72 -4.16
C HIS A 316 -15.30 25.50 -3.24
N THR A 317 -14.17 25.20 -2.61
CA THR A 317 -14.06 24.04 -1.72
C THR A 317 -13.45 24.42 -0.37
N ASP A 318 -13.64 23.53 0.61
CA ASP A 318 -12.96 23.61 1.89
C ASP A 318 -11.47 23.36 1.73
N LEU A 319 -10.66 24.17 2.40
CA LEU A 319 -9.21 24.08 2.40
C LEU A 319 -8.66 24.05 3.83
N TRP A 320 -7.54 23.37 3.97
CA TRP A 320 -6.80 23.23 5.23
C TRP A 320 -5.40 23.81 5.08
N LEU A 321 -4.94 24.52 6.12
CA LEU A 321 -3.56 25.00 6.19
C LEU A 321 -2.67 23.88 6.76
N ILE A 322 -1.67 23.44 6.00
CA ILE A 322 -0.68 22.45 6.42
C ILE A 322 0.68 23.10 6.58
N ARG A 323 1.30 22.87 7.73
CA ARG A 323 2.64 23.36 8.09
C ARG A 323 3.47 22.16 8.56
N PRO A 324 4.11 21.40 7.66
CA PRO A 324 4.84 20.17 8.05
C PRO A 324 5.95 20.43 9.06
N ASP A 325 6.61 21.58 8.96
CA ASP A 325 7.70 22.02 9.87
C ASP A 325 7.20 22.89 11.04
N LYS A 326 5.88 22.87 11.31
CA LYS A 326 5.20 23.64 12.38
C LYS A 326 5.26 25.16 12.14
N GLN A 327 5.79 25.93 13.13
CA GLN A 327 5.84 27.40 13.06
C GLN A 327 6.84 27.95 12.02
N VAL A 328 7.71 27.11 11.52
CA VAL A 328 8.76 27.48 10.57
C VAL A 328 8.62 26.69 9.26
N GLY A 329 9.32 27.13 8.21
CA GLY A 329 9.36 26.40 6.94
C GLY A 329 8.14 26.64 6.05
N ARG A 330 7.94 25.71 5.13
CA ARG A 330 6.94 25.82 4.06
C ARG A 330 5.52 25.59 4.56
N ALA A 331 4.57 26.26 3.93
CA ALA A 331 3.14 26.16 4.23
C ALA A 331 2.35 25.87 2.95
N PHE A 332 1.24 25.15 3.10
CA PHE A 332 0.42 24.72 1.98
C PHE A 332 -1.08 24.88 2.33
N LEU A 333 -1.88 25.39 1.39
CA LEU A 333 -3.32 25.22 1.43
C LEU A 333 -3.68 23.98 0.62
N VAL A 334 -4.40 23.06 1.24
CA VAL A 334 -4.67 21.75 0.65
C VAL A 334 -6.16 21.45 0.59
N SER A 335 -6.58 20.71 -0.43
CA SER A 335 -7.94 20.23 -0.63
C SER A 335 -8.21 18.89 0.06
N ASN A 336 -9.40 18.34 -0.13
CA ASN A 336 -9.73 17.01 0.32
C ASN A 336 -8.84 15.93 -0.33
N ASN A 337 -8.34 16.13 -1.56
CA ASN A 337 -7.45 15.19 -2.22
C ASN A 337 -6.14 14.98 -1.45
N PHE A 338 -5.63 16.00 -0.78
CA PHE A 338 -4.49 15.82 0.13
C PHE A 338 -4.81 14.89 1.30
N ARG A 339 -6.04 14.94 1.82
CA ARG A 339 -6.48 14.05 2.90
C ARG A 339 -6.56 12.60 2.44
N THR A 340 -6.97 12.34 1.19
CA THR A 340 -6.95 10.98 0.61
C THR A 340 -5.53 10.45 0.44
N ILE A 341 -4.56 11.31 0.09
CA ILE A 341 -3.14 10.93 0.07
C ILE A 341 -2.63 10.63 1.49
N LEU A 342 -3.10 11.36 2.51
CA LEU A 342 -2.77 11.05 3.91
C LEU A 342 -3.41 9.75 4.39
N ASP A 343 -4.51 9.28 3.81
CA ASP A 343 -5.06 7.96 4.09
C ASP A 343 -4.16 6.85 3.56
N TRP A 344 -3.50 7.09 2.43
CA TRP A 344 -2.46 6.20 1.91
C TRP A 344 -1.24 6.15 2.85
N ASN A 345 -0.72 7.31 3.22
CA ASN A 345 0.43 7.44 4.12
C ASN A 345 0.29 8.66 5.03
N LYS A 346 0.21 8.45 6.33
CA LYS A 346 -0.07 9.48 7.37
C LYS A 346 1.04 10.53 7.55
N SER A 347 1.92 10.71 6.58
CA SER A 347 3.00 11.69 6.60
C SER A 347 2.69 12.92 5.77
N ASN A 348 2.65 14.11 6.36
CA ASN A 348 2.52 15.37 5.62
C ASN A 348 3.65 15.55 4.60
N TYR A 349 4.87 15.15 4.92
CA TYR A 349 6.00 15.20 3.98
C TYR A 349 5.74 14.34 2.74
N PHE A 350 5.25 13.11 2.96
CA PHE A 350 4.90 12.21 1.86
C PHE A 350 3.76 12.80 1.02
N ALA A 351 2.67 13.24 1.65
CA ALA A 351 1.52 13.75 0.93
C ALA A 351 1.85 15.02 0.10
N VAL A 352 2.63 15.96 0.67
CA VAL A 352 3.17 17.12 -0.07
C VAL A 352 4.04 16.66 -1.24
N SER A 353 4.90 15.64 -1.04
CA SER A 353 5.76 15.15 -2.12
C SER A 353 4.97 14.52 -3.26
N ILE A 354 3.87 13.79 -2.98
CA ILE A 354 2.99 13.26 -4.02
C ILE A 354 2.36 14.40 -4.83
N GLY A 355 1.79 15.40 -4.14
CA GLY A 355 1.18 16.55 -4.80
C GLY A 355 2.15 17.32 -5.69
N MET A 356 3.32 17.67 -5.16
CA MET A 356 4.35 18.39 -5.91
C MET A 356 4.98 17.53 -7.04
N PHE A 357 5.03 16.22 -6.87
CA PHE A 357 5.51 15.34 -7.92
C PHE A 357 4.47 15.25 -9.06
N ALA A 358 3.19 15.12 -8.72
CA ALA A 358 2.11 15.16 -9.71
C ALA A 358 2.12 16.48 -10.51
N ASP A 359 2.32 17.63 -9.84
CA ASP A 359 2.44 18.93 -10.51
C ASP A 359 3.59 18.98 -11.52
N ARG A 360 4.78 18.49 -11.13
CA ARG A 360 5.96 18.44 -12.02
C ARG A 360 5.76 17.46 -13.19
N ILE A 361 5.12 16.32 -12.93
CA ILE A 361 4.76 15.36 -13.99
C ILE A 361 3.83 16.03 -14.99
N LYS A 362 2.73 16.64 -14.50
CA LYS A 362 1.74 17.32 -15.33
C LYS A 362 2.35 18.36 -16.22
N GLU A 363 3.20 19.24 -15.67
CA GLU A 363 3.94 20.26 -16.42
C GLU A 363 4.82 19.64 -17.50
N ARG A 364 5.52 18.55 -17.17
CA ARG A 364 6.51 17.92 -18.05
C ARG A 364 5.88 17.20 -19.24
N ILE A 365 4.73 16.56 -19.04
CA ILE A 365 4.03 15.79 -20.08
C ILE A 365 2.94 16.60 -20.79
N GLY A 366 2.68 17.83 -20.38
CA GLY A 366 1.74 18.75 -21.03
C GLY A 366 0.26 18.38 -20.85
N LEU A 367 -0.13 17.83 -19.68
CA LEU A 367 -1.52 17.53 -19.33
C LEU A 367 -2.28 18.75 -18.82
#